data_b304ae24794d2ecf492fbfa706f08ebf
#
_entry.id   b304ae24794d2ecf492fbfa706f08ebf
#
_cell.length_a   1.000
_cell.length_b   1.000
_cell.length_c   1.000
_cell.angle_alpha   90.00
_cell.angle_beta   90.00
_cell.angle_gamma   90.00
#
_symmetry.space_group_name_H-M   'P 1'
#
loop_
_entity.id
_entity.type
_entity.pdbx_description
1 polymer ?
#
loop_
_entity_poly.entity_id
_entity_poly.type
_entity_poly.pdbx_seq_one_letter_code
_entity_poly.pdbx_strand_id
1 'polypeptide(L)'
;MHTPVFFQLALRSAVTLIASSLLFGMAQAAKLAEPTLAVVLNSGDASVSLVDMKTRTVTKTIPIGKEPHHVMLTPDEKTLLVANAMGNDIALMNPLTGEVTGRIPKIIDPYHIGYSPDNRWFITAANRLDRVDIYAANGADLKLAKTITVGKTPSHIAFTADSKLAFVTMQDSNDLAVIDLVNQTLLWKIPTGPAPAGLWMTPGDQYLLVGITGGDYVQVIDWRNRREVKKIFTGKGAHNFRPQGDRKHVFVTNRIASTISLINMQTLEKVGEITGLPAGPDDMELTPDGKQLWVTFRFARKAGVIDVPSMKLVSVIPVGKSPHGIFFHPRAPWE
;
A
#
# COMPACT_ATOMS: atom_id res chain seq x y z
N MET A 1 26.79 94.95 8.63
CA MET A 1 26.03 94.06 7.82
C MET A 1 26.75 92.74 7.86
N HIS A 2 26.21 91.76 8.54
CA HIS A 2 26.92 90.61 9.07
C HIS A 2 26.86 89.41 8.15
N THR A 3 28.04 88.87 7.83
CA THR A 3 28.22 87.56 7.24
C THR A 3 28.56 86.53 8.34
N PRO A 4 27.94 85.44 8.47
CA PRO A 4 28.41 84.35 9.34
C PRO A 4 29.24 83.31 8.59
N VAL A 5 30.26 82.90 9.29
CA VAL A 5 31.28 81.93 8.97
C VAL A 5 30.69 80.55 8.96
N PHE A 6 30.92 79.76 7.90
CA PHE A 6 30.61 78.34 7.87
C PHE A 6 31.79 77.54 8.40
N PHE A 7 31.53 76.79 9.48
CA PHE A 7 32.42 75.75 9.96
C PHE A 7 32.13 74.43 9.22
N GLN A 8 33.09 73.91 8.48
CA GLN A 8 33.06 72.59 7.92
C GLN A 8 33.57 71.59 8.94
N LEU A 9 32.68 70.69 9.45
CA LEU A 9 33.06 69.48 10.16
C LEU A 9 33.14 68.33 9.16
N ALA A 10 34.33 67.80 8.97
CA ALA A 10 34.61 66.62 8.21
C ALA A 10 34.24 65.37 9.07
N LEU A 11 33.18 64.71 8.75
CA LEU A 11 32.84 63.40 9.34
C LEU A 11 33.51 62.30 8.51
N ARG A 12 34.50 61.65 9.08
CA ARG A 12 35.08 60.43 8.53
C ARG A 12 34.16 59.28 8.83
N SER A 13 33.44 58.80 7.84
CA SER A 13 32.66 57.54 7.93
C SER A 13 33.59 56.36 7.76
N ALA A 14 33.81 55.61 8.85
CA ALA A 14 34.42 54.29 8.79
C ALA A 14 33.38 53.29 8.26
N VAL A 15 33.60 52.79 7.06
CA VAL A 15 32.81 51.69 6.49
C VAL A 15 33.36 50.38 7.08
N THR A 16 32.66 49.84 8.04
CA THR A 16 32.92 48.47 8.56
C THR A 16 32.27 47.48 7.62
N LEU A 17 33.06 46.80 6.79
CA LEU A 17 32.59 45.61 6.04
C LEU A 17 32.31 44.47 7.01
N ILE A 18 31.04 44.20 7.25
CA ILE A 18 30.60 42.94 7.89
C ILE A 18 30.56 41.90 6.77
N ALA A 19 31.57 41.06 6.71
CA ALA A 19 31.55 39.84 5.90
C ALA A 19 30.56 38.83 6.55
N SER A 20 29.32 38.83 6.09
CA SER A 20 28.34 37.80 6.44
C SER A 20 28.76 36.52 5.75
N SER A 21 29.49 35.66 6.46
CA SER A 21 29.71 34.26 6.06
C SER A 21 28.37 33.53 6.05
N LEU A 22 27.74 33.42 4.89
CA LEU A 22 26.66 32.50 4.62
C LEU A 22 27.19 31.07 4.78
N LEU A 23 27.09 30.54 5.98
CA LEU A 23 27.13 29.11 6.22
C LEU A 23 25.90 28.49 5.54
N PHE A 24 26.06 28.07 4.28
CA PHE A 24 25.21 27.08 3.68
C PHE A 24 25.42 25.79 4.47
N GLY A 25 24.60 25.58 5.52
CA GLY A 25 24.42 24.28 6.12
C GLY A 25 23.82 23.38 5.06
N MET A 26 24.64 22.55 4.41
CA MET A 26 24.17 21.38 3.70
C MET A 26 23.43 20.54 4.75
N ALA A 27 22.10 20.60 4.74
CA ALA A 27 21.29 19.62 5.42
C ALA A 27 21.66 18.28 4.81
N GLN A 28 22.51 17.54 5.49
CA GLN A 28 22.83 16.16 5.14
C GLN A 28 21.50 15.43 5.29
N ALA A 29 20.85 15.09 4.17
CA ALA A 29 19.64 14.31 4.18
C ALA A 29 19.92 13.06 5.04
N ALA A 30 19.23 12.94 6.17
CA ALA A 30 19.39 11.79 7.04
C ALA A 30 19.18 10.57 6.15
N LYS A 31 20.20 9.70 6.06
CA LYS A 31 20.10 8.48 5.28
C LYS A 31 18.94 7.69 5.86
N LEU A 32 17.90 7.49 5.08
CA LEU A 32 16.76 6.66 5.50
C LEU A 32 17.31 5.31 5.96
N ALA A 33 16.84 4.83 7.10
CA ALA A 33 17.21 3.51 7.57
C ALA A 33 16.84 2.48 6.51
N GLU A 34 17.75 1.59 6.19
CA GLU A 34 17.49 0.51 5.24
C GLU A 34 16.72 -0.60 5.96
N PRO A 35 15.66 -1.16 5.38
CA PRO A 35 14.99 -2.32 5.94
C PRO A 35 15.92 -3.53 5.86
N THR A 36 15.93 -4.34 6.91
CA THR A 36 16.82 -5.51 7.00
C THR A 36 16.07 -6.84 6.90
N LEU A 37 14.78 -6.83 7.20
CA LEU A 37 13.92 -8.00 7.25
C LEU A 37 12.68 -7.80 6.36
N ALA A 38 12.42 -8.75 5.46
CA ALA A 38 11.14 -8.85 4.79
C ALA A 38 10.34 -10.04 5.33
N VAL A 39 9.05 -9.82 5.57
CA VAL A 39 8.06 -10.82 5.99
C VAL A 39 7.23 -11.19 4.77
N VAL A 40 7.25 -12.46 4.38
CA VAL A 40 6.48 -12.98 3.23
C VAL A 40 5.45 -13.98 3.74
N LEU A 41 4.17 -13.73 3.45
CA LEU A 41 3.06 -14.59 3.87
C LEU A 41 2.93 -15.78 2.92
N ASN A 42 3.02 -17.00 3.43
CA ASN A 42 2.84 -18.23 2.68
C ASN A 42 1.41 -18.77 2.93
N SER A 43 0.42 -18.25 2.19
CA SER A 43 -1.00 -18.55 2.44
C SER A 43 -1.31 -20.05 2.37
N GLY A 44 -0.67 -20.77 1.46
CA GLY A 44 -0.85 -22.21 1.27
C GLY A 44 -0.14 -23.10 2.29
N ASP A 45 0.76 -22.54 3.11
CA ASP A 45 1.53 -23.29 4.13
C ASP A 45 1.23 -22.82 5.55
N ALA A 46 0.25 -21.93 5.76
CA ALA A 46 -0.10 -21.38 7.07
C ALA A 46 1.12 -20.81 7.82
N SER A 47 2.06 -20.20 7.11
CA SER A 47 3.35 -19.76 7.65
C SER A 47 3.78 -18.41 7.08
N VAL A 48 4.82 -17.82 7.66
CA VAL A 48 5.55 -16.70 7.11
C VAL A 48 7.02 -17.06 6.92
N SER A 49 7.62 -16.59 5.83
CA SER A 49 9.06 -16.62 5.61
C SER A 49 9.67 -15.30 6.04
N LEU A 50 10.68 -15.35 6.93
CA LEU A 50 11.50 -14.21 7.30
C LEU A 50 12.72 -14.20 6.39
N VAL A 51 12.86 -13.12 5.61
CA VAL A 51 13.90 -13.00 4.57
C VAL A 51 14.89 -11.91 4.99
N ASP A 52 16.16 -12.26 5.10
CA ASP A 52 17.22 -11.25 5.21
C ASP A 52 17.34 -10.51 3.88
N MET A 53 17.12 -9.21 3.91
CA MET A 53 17.06 -8.39 2.70
C MET A 53 18.42 -8.13 2.07
N LYS A 54 19.48 -8.19 2.85
CA LYS A 54 20.86 -8.01 2.37
C LYS A 54 21.35 -9.24 1.61
N THR A 55 21.17 -10.42 2.19
CA THR A 55 21.59 -11.70 1.58
C THR A 55 20.54 -12.25 0.62
N ARG A 56 19.28 -11.77 0.69
CA ARG A 56 18.13 -12.26 -0.07
C ARG A 56 17.87 -13.74 0.14
N THR A 57 17.97 -14.18 1.38
CA THR A 57 17.76 -15.57 1.78
C THR A 57 16.72 -15.68 2.88
N VAL A 58 15.92 -16.76 2.88
CA VAL A 58 15.03 -17.08 3.99
C VAL A 58 15.86 -17.53 5.17
N THR A 59 15.79 -16.81 6.27
CA THR A 59 16.47 -17.12 7.51
C THR A 59 15.64 -18.01 8.43
N LYS A 60 14.32 -17.88 8.35
CA LYS A 60 13.38 -18.64 9.18
C LYS A 60 12.01 -18.73 8.51
N THR A 61 11.33 -19.86 8.68
CA THR A 61 9.90 -20.01 8.37
C THR A 61 9.19 -20.35 9.66
N ILE A 62 8.13 -19.59 10.00
CA ILE A 62 7.40 -19.76 11.25
C ILE A 62 5.90 -19.95 10.98
N PRO A 63 5.21 -20.83 11.74
CA PRO A 63 3.74 -20.93 11.64
C PRO A 63 3.09 -19.66 12.13
N ILE A 64 2.03 -19.20 11.43
CA ILE A 64 1.36 -17.94 11.78
C ILE A 64 -0.15 -18.09 11.95
N GLY A 65 -0.79 -18.97 11.21
CA GLY A 65 -2.23 -19.19 11.18
C GLY A 65 -2.67 -19.68 9.80
N LYS A 66 -3.94 -20.08 9.67
CA LYS A 66 -4.46 -20.62 8.41
C LYS A 66 -4.74 -19.51 7.42
N GLU A 67 -4.18 -19.63 6.22
CA GLU A 67 -4.32 -18.68 5.12
C GLU A 67 -3.92 -17.25 5.54
N PRO A 68 -2.65 -16.98 5.91
CA PRO A 68 -2.17 -15.62 6.09
C PRO A 68 -2.26 -14.91 4.74
N HIS A 69 -3.12 -13.89 4.65
CA HIS A 69 -3.49 -13.29 3.37
C HIS A 69 -3.05 -11.83 3.23
N HIS A 70 -3.44 -11.00 4.17
CA HIS A 70 -3.09 -9.58 4.14
C HIS A 70 -2.24 -9.16 5.34
N VAL A 71 -1.42 -8.13 5.14
CA VAL A 71 -0.47 -7.65 6.15
C VAL A 71 -0.43 -6.14 6.16
N MET A 72 -0.44 -5.53 7.35
CA MET A 72 -0.31 -4.09 7.51
C MET A 72 0.19 -3.71 8.91
N LEU A 73 0.72 -2.50 9.07
CA LEU A 73 1.07 -1.94 10.38
C LEU A 73 -0.16 -1.39 11.13
N THR A 74 -0.07 -1.40 12.46
CA THR A 74 -0.89 -0.50 13.28
C THR A 74 -0.53 0.96 12.99
N PRO A 75 -1.45 1.91 13.26
CA PRO A 75 -1.21 3.33 12.98
C PRO A 75 0.02 3.94 13.66
N ASP A 76 0.47 3.38 14.78
CA ASP A 76 1.69 3.79 15.50
C ASP A 76 2.96 3.10 14.97
N GLU A 77 2.82 2.27 13.93
CA GLU A 77 3.87 1.50 13.26
C GLU A 77 4.65 0.51 14.16
N LYS A 78 4.15 0.21 15.36
CA LYS A 78 4.85 -0.67 16.32
C LYS A 78 4.51 -2.14 16.16
N THR A 79 3.38 -2.45 15.55
CA THR A 79 2.89 -3.83 15.42
C THR A 79 2.48 -4.12 13.99
N LEU A 80 2.96 -5.24 13.48
CA LEU A 80 2.55 -5.78 12.19
C LEU A 80 1.38 -6.73 12.40
N LEU A 81 0.27 -6.47 11.74
CA LEU A 81 -0.94 -7.28 11.72
C LEU A 81 -0.87 -8.25 10.55
N VAL A 82 -1.02 -9.54 10.81
CA VAL A 82 -1.15 -10.58 9.78
C VAL A 82 -2.52 -11.20 9.86
N ALA A 83 -3.35 -10.95 8.86
CA ALA A 83 -4.71 -11.47 8.79
C ALA A 83 -4.71 -12.92 8.31
N ASN A 84 -5.19 -13.83 9.16
CA ASN A 84 -5.31 -15.25 8.86
C ASN A 84 -6.76 -15.56 8.45
N ALA A 85 -7.05 -15.46 7.16
CA ALA A 85 -8.41 -15.48 6.64
C ALA A 85 -9.18 -16.76 7.04
N MET A 86 -8.60 -17.94 6.87
CA MET A 86 -9.19 -19.19 7.35
C MET A 86 -8.92 -19.48 8.84
N GLY A 87 -8.02 -18.75 9.45
CA GLY A 87 -7.71 -18.83 10.88
C GLY A 87 -8.74 -18.11 11.75
N ASN A 88 -9.49 -17.17 11.18
CA ASN A 88 -10.42 -16.28 11.87
C ASN A 88 -9.77 -15.50 13.02
N ASP A 89 -8.56 -15.01 12.75
CA ASP A 89 -7.78 -14.20 13.69
C ASP A 89 -6.79 -13.29 12.97
N ILE A 90 -6.19 -12.39 13.73
CA ILE A 90 -5.05 -11.60 13.29
C ILE A 90 -3.87 -11.91 14.20
N ALA A 91 -2.76 -12.36 13.65
CA ALA A 91 -1.52 -12.49 14.40
C ALA A 91 -0.83 -11.13 14.50
N LEU A 92 -0.22 -10.87 15.65
CA LEU A 92 0.55 -9.67 15.95
C LEU A 92 2.04 -10.02 15.90
N MET A 93 2.81 -9.25 15.14
CA MET A 93 4.26 -9.44 14.99
C MET A 93 5.01 -8.13 15.24
N ASN A 94 6.22 -8.27 15.71
CA ASN A 94 7.18 -7.16 15.71
C ASN A 94 7.64 -6.91 14.26
N PRO A 95 7.47 -5.70 13.69
CA PRO A 95 7.77 -5.43 12.29
C PRO A 95 9.27 -5.48 11.94
N LEU A 96 10.15 -5.36 12.95
CA LEU A 96 11.60 -5.33 12.76
C LEU A 96 12.27 -6.70 12.98
N THR A 97 11.70 -7.53 13.87
CA THR A 97 12.29 -8.83 14.22
C THR A 97 11.52 -10.02 13.64
N GLY A 98 10.28 -9.82 13.21
CA GLY A 98 9.39 -10.88 12.75
C GLY A 98 8.91 -11.80 13.90
N GLU A 99 9.13 -11.44 15.17
CA GLU A 99 8.63 -12.18 16.32
C GLU A 99 7.11 -12.07 16.43
N VAL A 100 6.43 -13.19 16.66
CA VAL A 100 4.98 -13.20 16.96
C VAL A 100 4.79 -12.82 18.42
N THR A 101 4.16 -11.68 18.67
CA THR A 101 3.97 -11.11 20.02
C THR A 101 2.58 -11.36 20.60
N GLY A 102 1.63 -11.77 19.77
CA GLY A 102 0.26 -11.98 20.24
C GLY A 102 -0.70 -12.32 19.12
N ARG A 103 -2.01 -12.25 19.45
CA ARG A 103 -3.08 -12.57 18.51
C ARG A 103 -4.38 -11.88 18.90
N ILE A 104 -5.12 -11.37 17.92
CA ILE A 104 -6.49 -10.89 18.09
C ILE A 104 -7.42 -12.02 17.60
N PRO A 105 -8.12 -12.72 18.50
CA PRO A 105 -9.02 -13.80 18.14
C PRO A 105 -10.37 -13.27 17.64
N LYS A 106 -11.14 -14.15 16.99
CA LYS A 106 -12.54 -13.87 16.58
C LYS A 106 -12.71 -12.71 15.60
N ILE A 107 -11.68 -12.41 14.82
CA ILE A 107 -11.83 -11.61 13.61
C ILE A 107 -12.16 -12.61 12.50
N ILE A 108 -13.42 -12.66 12.11
CA ILE A 108 -13.93 -13.76 11.26
C ILE A 108 -13.66 -13.45 9.79
N ASP A 109 -12.98 -14.38 9.11
CA ASP A 109 -12.67 -14.32 7.68
C ASP A 109 -11.99 -13.00 7.24
N PRO A 110 -10.90 -12.56 7.88
CA PRO A 110 -10.22 -11.31 7.54
C PRO A 110 -9.39 -11.50 6.27
N TYR A 111 -10.04 -11.56 5.12
CA TYR A 111 -9.36 -11.74 3.83
C TYR A 111 -8.52 -10.52 3.46
N HIS A 112 -9.11 -9.34 3.54
CA HIS A 112 -8.42 -8.05 3.42
C HIS A 112 -8.73 -7.19 4.63
N ILE A 113 -7.78 -6.38 5.06
CA ILE A 113 -7.89 -5.51 6.23
C ILE A 113 -7.41 -4.10 5.90
N GLY A 114 -7.96 -3.10 6.57
CA GLY A 114 -7.54 -1.70 6.39
C GLY A 114 -7.97 -0.80 7.53
N TYR A 115 -7.12 0.14 7.93
CA TYR A 115 -7.51 1.27 8.78
C TYR A 115 -8.03 2.41 7.90
N SER A 116 -9.09 3.10 8.37
CA SER A 116 -9.44 4.40 7.80
C SER A 116 -8.31 5.40 8.02
N PRO A 117 -8.10 6.40 7.13
CA PRO A 117 -7.00 7.36 7.27
C PRO A 117 -6.96 8.12 8.61
N ASP A 118 -8.12 8.32 9.26
CA ASP A 118 -8.21 8.92 10.61
C ASP A 118 -7.99 7.91 11.75
N ASN A 119 -7.70 6.65 11.43
CA ASN A 119 -7.42 5.54 12.34
C ASN A 119 -8.57 5.18 13.31
N ARG A 120 -9.78 5.71 13.12
CA ARG A 120 -10.93 5.40 13.98
C ARG A 120 -11.57 4.06 13.67
N TRP A 121 -11.49 3.63 12.40
CA TRP A 121 -12.12 2.42 11.93
C TRP A 121 -11.08 1.44 11.39
N PHE A 122 -11.25 0.20 11.74
CA PHE A 122 -10.58 -0.94 11.10
C PHE A 122 -11.63 -1.77 10.40
N ILE A 123 -11.39 -2.10 9.13
CA ILE A 123 -12.38 -2.77 8.28
C ILE A 123 -11.80 -4.08 7.79
N THR A 124 -12.63 -5.12 7.80
CA THR A 124 -12.30 -6.40 7.17
C THR A 124 -13.28 -6.74 6.05
N ALA A 125 -12.77 -7.20 4.93
CA ALA A 125 -13.56 -7.87 3.90
C ALA A 125 -13.61 -9.36 4.23
N ALA A 126 -14.79 -9.86 4.61
CA ALA A 126 -14.99 -11.27 4.90
C ALA A 126 -15.44 -11.97 3.62
N ASN A 127 -14.46 -12.46 2.87
CA ASN A 127 -14.56 -12.91 1.49
C ASN A 127 -15.55 -14.06 1.28
N ARG A 128 -15.53 -15.05 2.20
CA ARG A 128 -16.42 -16.23 2.17
C ARG A 128 -17.79 -16.00 2.78
N LEU A 129 -17.99 -14.86 3.46
CA LEU A 129 -19.21 -14.55 4.19
C LEU A 129 -20.04 -13.44 3.55
N ASP A 130 -19.61 -12.92 2.39
CA ASP A 130 -20.32 -11.88 1.63
C ASP A 130 -20.63 -10.62 2.46
N ARG A 131 -19.70 -10.24 3.37
CA ARG A 131 -19.91 -9.13 4.29
C ARG A 131 -18.62 -8.33 4.54
N VAL A 132 -18.82 -7.14 5.06
CA VAL A 132 -17.77 -6.27 5.59
C VAL A 132 -18.02 -6.07 7.08
N ASP A 133 -17.02 -6.29 7.91
CA ASP A 133 -17.08 -5.99 9.34
C ASP A 133 -16.28 -4.71 9.63
N ILE A 134 -16.90 -3.79 10.39
CA ILE A 134 -16.33 -2.51 10.80
C ILE A 134 -16.07 -2.59 12.31
N TYR A 135 -14.84 -2.32 12.70
CA TYR A 135 -14.40 -2.30 14.09
C TYR A 135 -14.02 -0.87 14.49
N ALA A 136 -14.46 -0.42 15.66
CA ALA A 136 -13.87 0.74 16.31
C ALA A 136 -12.44 0.36 16.72
N ALA A 137 -11.47 1.17 16.33
CA ALA A 137 -10.06 0.84 16.48
C ALA A 137 -9.32 1.80 17.43
N ASN A 138 -8.45 1.21 18.25
CA ASN A 138 -7.42 1.93 19.00
C ASN A 138 -6.13 1.10 18.91
N GLY A 139 -5.33 1.34 17.86
CA GLY A 139 -4.23 0.46 17.51
C GLY A 139 -4.73 -0.96 17.25
N ALA A 140 -4.18 -1.94 17.94
CA ALA A 140 -4.60 -3.35 17.84
C ALA A 140 -5.81 -3.72 18.71
N ASP A 141 -6.36 -2.82 19.52
CA ASP A 141 -7.64 -3.03 20.24
C ASP A 141 -8.80 -2.76 19.28
N LEU A 142 -9.46 -3.84 18.85
CA LEU A 142 -10.51 -3.82 17.83
C LEU A 142 -11.83 -4.29 18.44
N LYS A 143 -12.85 -3.41 18.38
CA LYS A 143 -14.20 -3.70 18.88
C LYS A 143 -15.20 -3.67 17.73
N LEU A 144 -15.84 -4.81 17.42
CA LEU A 144 -16.84 -4.89 16.37
C LEU A 144 -17.95 -3.88 16.60
N ALA A 145 -18.10 -2.93 15.69
CA ALA A 145 -19.13 -1.90 15.71
C ALA A 145 -20.29 -2.25 14.78
N LYS A 146 -20.02 -2.79 13.60
CA LYS A 146 -21.03 -3.08 12.59
C LYS A 146 -20.60 -4.21 11.67
N THR A 147 -21.57 -5.03 11.26
CA THR A 147 -21.48 -5.97 10.15
C THR A 147 -22.43 -5.51 9.04
N ILE A 148 -21.94 -5.44 7.81
CA ILE A 148 -22.72 -5.03 6.63
C ILE A 148 -22.66 -6.14 5.60
N THR A 149 -23.82 -6.71 5.25
CA THR A 149 -23.94 -7.60 4.09
C THR A 149 -23.77 -6.79 2.82
N VAL A 150 -22.90 -7.26 1.92
CA VAL A 150 -22.56 -6.56 0.67
C VAL A 150 -22.87 -7.43 -0.56
N GLY A 151 -21.98 -7.54 -1.51
CA GLY A 151 -22.10 -8.47 -2.64
C GLY A 151 -21.29 -9.75 -2.40
N LYS A 152 -21.20 -10.57 -3.44
CA LYS A 152 -20.45 -11.84 -3.40
C LYS A 152 -18.95 -11.62 -3.43
N THR A 153 -18.24 -12.29 -2.52
CA THR A 153 -16.79 -12.36 -2.48
C THR A 153 -16.14 -10.98 -2.32
N PRO A 154 -16.42 -10.23 -1.20
CA PRO A 154 -15.73 -8.96 -0.93
C PRO A 154 -14.23 -9.21 -0.79
N SER A 155 -13.43 -8.36 -1.43
CA SER A 155 -11.99 -8.63 -1.60
C SER A 155 -11.11 -7.49 -1.08
N HIS A 156 -10.91 -6.41 -1.83
CA HIS A 156 -9.99 -5.33 -1.46
C HIS A 156 -10.74 -4.09 -1.01
N ILE A 157 -10.08 -3.28 -0.19
CA ILE A 157 -10.64 -2.08 0.46
C ILE A 157 -9.78 -0.88 0.11
N ALA A 158 -10.41 0.25 -0.21
CA ALA A 158 -9.80 1.56 -0.28
C ALA A 158 -10.67 2.59 0.46
N PHE A 159 -10.10 3.75 0.79
CA PHE A 159 -10.77 4.79 1.56
C PHE A 159 -10.65 6.14 0.85
N THR A 160 -11.60 7.05 1.15
CA THR A 160 -11.39 8.48 0.89
C THR A 160 -10.45 9.07 1.93
N ALA A 161 -9.66 10.07 1.55
CA ALA A 161 -8.70 10.74 2.44
C ALA A 161 -9.38 11.38 3.67
N ASP A 162 -10.65 11.78 3.55
CA ASP A 162 -11.45 12.34 4.65
C ASP A 162 -12.06 11.27 5.57
N SER A 163 -11.76 9.98 5.34
CA SER A 163 -12.25 8.84 6.13
C SER A 163 -13.78 8.67 6.18
N LYS A 164 -14.52 9.28 5.24
CA LYS A 164 -15.99 9.16 5.24
C LYS A 164 -16.50 7.95 4.48
N LEU A 165 -15.77 7.51 3.45
CA LEU A 165 -16.18 6.39 2.60
C LEU A 165 -15.13 5.30 2.56
N ALA A 166 -15.59 4.05 2.54
CA ALA A 166 -14.82 2.89 2.16
C ALA A 166 -15.40 2.29 0.87
N PHE A 167 -14.51 1.85 -0.01
CA PHE A 167 -14.81 1.15 -1.24
C PHE A 167 -14.34 -0.29 -1.12
N VAL A 168 -15.20 -1.24 -1.50
CA VAL A 168 -14.87 -2.66 -1.41
C VAL A 168 -15.25 -3.36 -2.71
N THR A 169 -14.30 -4.06 -3.34
CA THR A 169 -14.57 -4.86 -4.54
C THR A 169 -15.28 -6.15 -4.20
N MET A 170 -16.25 -6.54 -5.04
CA MET A 170 -17.02 -7.77 -4.94
C MET A 170 -16.69 -8.66 -6.14
N GLN A 171 -15.78 -9.63 -5.98
CA GLN A 171 -15.23 -10.39 -7.10
C GLN A 171 -16.30 -11.15 -7.91
N ASP A 172 -17.20 -11.87 -7.22
CA ASP A 172 -18.19 -12.70 -7.89
C ASP A 172 -19.47 -11.94 -8.26
N SER A 173 -19.71 -10.76 -7.66
CA SER A 173 -20.82 -9.89 -8.04
C SER A 173 -20.45 -8.92 -9.17
N ASN A 174 -19.17 -8.75 -9.49
CA ASN A 174 -18.67 -7.80 -10.49
C ASN A 174 -19.12 -6.36 -10.20
N ASP A 175 -19.06 -5.97 -8.96
CA ASP A 175 -19.41 -4.61 -8.52
C ASP A 175 -18.43 -4.10 -7.43
N LEU A 176 -18.57 -2.82 -7.12
CA LEU A 176 -17.87 -2.10 -6.07
C LEU A 176 -18.91 -1.59 -5.09
N ALA A 177 -18.83 -2.02 -3.83
CA ALA A 177 -19.66 -1.48 -2.76
C ALA A 177 -19.04 -0.20 -2.20
N VAL A 178 -19.88 0.81 -1.95
CA VAL A 178 -19.50 2.07 -1.29
C VAL A 178 -20.20 2.16 0.05
N ILE A 179 -19.40 2.24 1.11
CA ILE A 179 -19.84 2.21 2.50
C ILE A 179 -19.61 3.57 3.12
N ASP A 180 -20.65 4.12 3.74
CA ASP A 180 -20.55 5.30 4.61
C ASP A 180 -20.00 4.87 5.97
N LEU A 181 -18.84 5.37 6.34
CA LEU A 181 -18.19 5.05 7.62
C LEU A 181 -18.76 5.87 8.79
N VAL A 182 -19.40 7.00 8.52
CA VAL A 182 -20.03 7.83 9.57
C VAL A 182 -21.31 7.15 10.07
N ASN A 183 -22.16 6.70 9.14
CA ASN A 183 -23.43 6.04 9.46
C ASN A 183 -23.32 4.51 9.47
N GLN A 184 -22.20 3.95 9.03
CA GLN A 184 -21.93 2.50 8.94
C GLN A 184 -23.00 1.78 8.09
N THR A 185 -23.26 2.28 6.89
CA THR A 185 -24.26 1.76 5.98
C THR A 185 -23.71 1.58 4.57
N LEU A 186 -24.25 0.59 3.83
CA LEU A 186 -24.04 0.48 2.40
C LEU A 186 -24.84 1.58 1.69
N LEU A 187 -24.15 2.48 0.95
CA LEU A 187 -24.79 3.57 0.24
C LEU A 187 -25.30 3.15 -1.13
N TRP A 188 -24.38 2.63 -1.96
CA TRP A 188 -24.68 2.19 -3.32
C TRP A 188 -23.60 1.22 -3.81
N LYS A 189 -23.84 0.67 -4.99
CA LYS A 189 -22.86 -0.13 -5.73
C LYS A 189 -22.58 0.48 -7.10
N ILE A 190 -21.38 0.24 -7.60
CA ILE A 190 -20.96 0.67 -8.94
C ILE A 190 -20.60 -0.60 -9.72
N PRO A 191 -21.17 -0.83 -10.92
CA PRO A 191 -20.79 -1.96 -11.76
C PRO A 191 -19.32 -1.88 -12.19
N THR A 192 -18.64 -3.03 -12.20
CA THR A 192 -17.27 -3.17 -12.65
C THR A 192 -17.16 -4.21 -13.77
N GLY A 193 -15.96 -4.35 -14.31
CA GLY A 193 -15.60 -5.51 -15.12
C GLY A 193 -15.55 -6.80 -14.29
N PRO A 194 -15.29 -7.95 -14.93
CA PRO A 194 -15.34 -9.26 -14.28
C PRO A 194 -14.24 -9.44 -13.22
N ALA A 195 -14.61 -9.99 -12.07
CA ALA A 195 -13.75 -10.31 -10.95
C ALA A 195 -12.85 -9.13 -10.52
N PRO A 196 -13.43 -7.98 -10.08
CA PRO A 196 -12.66 -6.84 -9.58
C PRO A 196 -11.88 -7.27 -8.32
N ALA A 197 -10.62 -6.84 -8.21
CA ALA A 197 -9.77 -7.16 -7.05
C ALA A 197 -9.17 -5.89 -6.43
N GLY A 198 -7.89 -5.63 -6.65
CA GLY A 198 -7.20 -4.50 -6.05
C GLY A 198 -7.86 -3.15 -6.31
N LEU A 199 -7.74 -2.28 -5.33
CA LEU A 199 -8.24 -0.91 -5.37
C LEU A 199 -7.11 0.07 -5.08
N TRP A 200 -7.12 1.20 -5.80
CA TRP A 200 -6.24 2.31 -5.48
C TRP A 200 -6.94 3.64 -5.72
N MET A 201 -6.95 4.52 -4.71
CA MET A 201 -7.46 5.88 -4.85
C MET A 201 -6.36 6.78 -5.42
N THR A 202 -6.64 7.50 -6.52
CA THR A 202 -5.66 8.44 -7.09
C THR A 202 -5.52 9.68 -6.19
N PRO A 203 -4.39 10.40 -6.24
CA PRO A 203 -4.17 11.57 -5.41
C PRO A 203 -5.32 12.60 -5.50
N GLY A 204 -5.72 13.12 -4.33
CA GLY A 204 -6.85 14.03 -4.20
C GLY A 204 -8.22 13.36 -4.37
N ASP A 205 -8.29 12.06 -4.23
CA ASP A 205 -9.53 11.26 -4.36
C ASP A 205 -10.25 11.47 -5.70
N GLN A 206 -9.49 11.75 -6.77
CA GLN A 206 -10.09 12.14 -8.05
C GLN A 206 -10.77 10.93 -8.71
N TYR A 207 -10.07 9.81 -8.81
CA TYR A 207 -10.56 8.58 -9.41
C TYR A 207 -10.22 7.38 -8.52
N LEU A 208 -10.97 6.32 -8.71
CA LEU A 208 -10.66 5.00 -8.14
C LEU A 208 -10.18 4.10 -9.26
N LEU A 209 -9.00 3.51 -9.10
CA LEU A 209 -8.44 2.48 -9.97
C LEU A 209 -8.87 1.11 -9.44
N VAL A 210 -9.40 0.27 -10.30
CA VAL A 210 -9.87 -1.08 -9.98
C VAL A 210 -9.15 -2.09 -10.87
N GLY A 211 -8.40 -3.00 -10.28
CA GLY A 211 -7.77 -4.12 -11.00
C GLY A 211 -8.84 -5.15 -11.41
N ILE A 212 -8.99 -5.38 -12.70
CA ILE A 212 -9.97 -6.36 -13.22
C ILE A 212 -9.25 -7.68 -13.46
N THR A 213 -9.30 -8.57 -12.47
CA THR A 213 -8.59 -9.86 -12.51
C THR A 213 -9.17 -10.80 -13.56
N GLY A 214 -10.46 -10.74 -13.83
CA GLY A 214 -11.10 -11.48 -14.93
C GLY A 214 -10.88 -10.86 -16.33
N GLY A 215 -10.13 -9.78 -16.42
CA GLY A 215 -9.80 -9.05 -17.64
C GLY A 215 -8.30 -8.80 -17.80
N ASP A 216 -7.97 -7.82 -18.63
CA ASP A 216 -6.60 -7.41 -18.97
C ASP A 216 -6.38 -5.91 -18.79
N TYR A 217 -7.17 -5.26 -17.89
CA TYR A 217 -7.17 -3.82 -17.72
C TYR A 217 -7.39 -3.40 -16.26
N VAL A 218 -7.03 -2.17 -15.99
CA VAL A 218 -7.46 -1.41 -14.82
C VAL A 218 -8.63 -0.54 -15.25
N GLN A 219 -9.74 -0.66 -14.54
CA GLN A 219 -10.92 0.20 -14.72
C GLN A 219 -10.74 1.48 -13.90
N VAL A 220 -10.90 2.63 -14.55
CA VAL A 220 -10.87 3.94 -13.90
C VAL A 220 -12.29 4.40 -13.65
N ILE A 221 -12.64 4.63 -12.39
CA ILE A 221 -13.99 5.00 -11.96
C ILE A 221 -14.01 6.41 -11.41
N ASP A 222 -14.85 7.26 -11.98
CA ASP A 222 -15.34 8.48 -11.35
C ASP A 222 -16.41 8.07 -10.33
N TRP A 223 -15.99 7.81 -9.11
CA TRP A 223 -16.84 7.26 -8.07
C TRP A 223 -17.93 8.24 -7.61
N ARG A 224 -17.70 9.56 -7.74
CA ARG A 224 -18.69 10.59 -7.41
C ARG A 224 -19.87 10.56 -8.38
N ASN A 225 -19.58 10.41 -9.68
CA ASN A 225 -20.56 10.29 -10.74
C ASN A 225 -20.96 8.83 -11.04
N ARG A 226 -20.38 7.86 -10.31
CA ARG A 226 -20.70 6.41 -10.37
C ARG A 226 -20.56 5.82 -11.77
N ARG A 227 -19.50 6.19 -12.51
CA ARG A 227 -19.31 5.76 -13.90
C ARG A 227 -17.85 5.40 -14.19
N GLU A 228 -17.68 4.48 -15.12
CA GLU A 228 -16.38 4.25 -15.76
C GLU A 228 -16.02 5.46 -16.62
N VAL A 229 -14.77 5.91 -16.54
CA VAL A 229 -14.25 6.99 -17.40
C VAL A 229 -13.18 6.50 -18.36
N LYS A 230 -12.45 5.42 -18.01
CA LYS A 230 -11.38 4.87 -18.84
C LYS A 230 -11.08 3.41 -18.49
N LYS A 231 -10.61 2.66 -19.47
CA LYS A 231 -9.89 1.39 -19.28
C LYS A 231 -8.43 1.58 -19.62
N ILE A 232 -7.54 1.20 -18.72
CA ILE A 232 -6.10 1.20 -18.96
C ILE A 232 -5.69 -0.26 -19.17
N PHE A 233 -5.39 -0.63 -20.41
CA PHE A 233 -4.96 -1.99 -20.72
C PHE A 233 -3.57 -2.23 -20.15
N THR A 234 -3.45 -3.25 -19.29
CA THR A 234 -2.23 -3.60 -18.57
C THR A 234 -1.69 -4.96 -19.01
N GLY A 235 -2.31 -6.01 -18.54
CA GLY A 235 -2.05 -7.41 -18.84
C GLY A 235 -3.11 -8.27 -18.16
N LYS A 236 -3.26 -9.51 -18.59
CA LYS A 236 -4.28 -10.43 -18.04
C LYS A 236 -4.11 -10.61 -16.55
N GLY A 237 -5.22 -10.46 -15.82
CA GLY A 237 -5.27 -10.66 -14.40
C GLY A 237 -4.76 -9.45 -13.61
N ALA A 238 -5.10 -8.22 -14.01
CA ALA A 238 -4.77 -7.01 -13.25
C ALA A 238 -5.29 -7.14 -11.80
N HIS A 239 -4.39 -7.03 -10.81
CA HIS A 239 -4.72 -7.45 -9.46
C HIS A 239 -4.39 -6.38 -8.41
N ASN A 240 -3.18 -6.28 -7.92
CA ASN A 240 -2.84 -5.44 -6.78
C ASN A 240 -2.04 -4.20 -7.18
N PHE A 241 -2.09 -3.18 -6.34
CA PHE A 241 -1.46 -1.89 -6.57
C PHE A 241 -0.38 -1.60 -5.52
N ARG A 242 0.71 -0.95 -5.94
CA ARG A 242 1.71 -0.35 -5.05
C ARG A 242 2.16 1.00 -5.63
N PRO A 243 1.84 2.14 -4.98
CA PRO A 243 2.33 3.44 -5.45
C PRO A 243 3.86 3.52 -5.35
N GLN A 244 4.44 4.32 -6.22
CA GLN A 244 5.89 4.55 -6.25
C GLN A 244 6.38 5.52 -5.17
N GLY A 245 5.46 6.15 -4.42
CA GLY A 245 5.78 7.16 -3.39
C GLY A 245 6.05 8.55 -3.96
N ASP A 246 5.79 8.77 -5.24
CA ASP A 246 5.97 10.04 -5.94
C ASP A 246 4.63 10.77 -6.22
N ARG A 247 3.51 10.25 -5.69
CA ARG A 247 2.14 10.75 -5.92
C ARG A 247 1.72 10.80 -7.39
N LYS A 248 2.42 10.11 -8.25
CA LYS A 248 2.22 10.15 -9.70
C LYS A 248 2.11 8.78 -10.33
N HIS A 249 2.90 7.82 -9.86
CA HIS A 249 2.97 6.51 -10.47
C HIS A 249 2.51 5.40 -9.51
N VAL A 250 1.88 4.37 -10.09
CA VAL A 250 1.47 3.17 -9.37
C VAL A 250 1.82 1.92 -10.18
N PHE A 251 2.43 0.94 -9.52
CA PHE A 251 2.63 -0.40 -10.08
C PHE A 251 1.33 -1.20 -9.97
N VAL A 252 1.09 -2.04 -10.97
CA VAL A 252 -0.06 -2.96 -11.02
C VAL A 252 0.43 -4.34 -11.39
N THR A 253 0.18 -5.34 -10.55
CA THR A 253 0.48 -6.74 -10.89
C THR A 253 -0.54 -7.30 -11.86
N ASN A 254 -0.06 -8.00 -12.90
CA ASN A 254 -0.87 -8.74 -13.86
C ASN A 254 -0.64 -10.23 -13.64
N ARG A 255 -1.45 -10.81 -12.76
CA ARG A 255 -1.23 -12.13 -12.14
C ARG A 255 -1.16 -13.25 -13.17
N ILE A 256 -1.99 -13.21 -14.21
CA ILE A 256 -2.07 -14.24 -15.26
C ILE A 256 -1.02 -13.99 -16.35
N ALA A 257 -0.79 -12.73 -16.73
CA ALA A 257 0.22 -12.37 -17.71
C ALA A 257 1.66 -12.50 -17.18
N SER A 258 1.84 -12.61 -15.86
CA SER A 258 3.15 -12.63 -15.20
C SER A 258 3.99 -11.38 -15.53
N THR A 259 3.35 -10.22 -15.50
CA THR A 259 3.97 -8.90 -15.71
C THR A 259 3.55 -7.91 -14.62
N ILE A 260 4.23 -6.77 -14.56
CA ILE A 260 3.82 -5.64 -13.72
C ILE A 260 3.80 -4.40 -14.61
N SER A 261 2.66 -3.71 -14.65
CA SER A 261 2.51 -2.46 -15.36
C SER A 261 2.79 -1.27 -14.46
N LEU A 262 3.35 -0.20 -15.01
CA LEU A 262 3.48 1.11 -14.36
C LEU A 262 2.47 2.06 -15.00
N ILE A 263 1.60 2.63 -14.18
CA ILE A 263 0.57 3.58 -14.58
C ILE A 263 0.91 4.97 -14.04
N ASN A 264 0.78 5.98 -14.89
CA ASN A 264 0.75 7.37 -14.47
C ASN A 264 -0.68 7.73 -14.08
N MET A 265 -0.91 8.06 -12.80
CA MET A 265 -2.23 8.35 -12.25
C MET A 265 -2.78 9.72 -12.66
N GLN A 266 -1.95 10.63 -13.17
CA GLN A 266 -2.39 11.95 -13.64
C GLN A 266 -2.89 11.88 -15.08
N THR A 267 -2.19 11.16 -15.96
CA THR A 267 -2.59 10.97 -17.38
C THR A 267 -3.50 9.77 -17.58
N LEU A 268 -3.59 8.89 -16.60
CA LEU A 268 -4.34 7.63 -16.64
C LEU A 268 -3.86 6.73 -17.78
N GLU A 269 -2.53 6.59 -17.92
CA GLU A 269 -1.90 5.82 -18.99
C GLU A 269 -0.86 4.87 -18.44
N LYS A 270 -0.73 3.68 -19.09
CA LYS A 270 0.38 2.78 -18.85
C LYS A 270 1.65 3.40 -19.46
N VAL A 271 2.67 3.62 -18.64
CA VAL A 271 3.93 4.25 -19.02
C VAL A 271 5.13 3.30 -18.97
N GLY A 272 4.95 2.10 -18.45
CA GLY A 272 6.00 1.09 -18.36
C GLY A 272 5.47 -0.31 -18.10
N GLU A 273 6.32 -1.31 -18.29
CA GLU A 273 6.01 -2.71 -18.02
C GLU A 273 7.27 -3.49 -17.64
N ILE A 274 7.14 -4.33 -16.64
CA ILE A 274 8.17 -5.27 -16.19
C ILE A 274 7.74 -6.65 -16.66
N THR A 275 8.59 -7.32 -17.42
CA THR A 275 8.36 -8.64 -18.01
C THR A 275 9.41 -9.66 -17.55
N GLY A 276 9.28 -10.92 -17.97
CA GLY A 276 10.23 -11.97 -17.60
C GLY A 276 10.15 -12.37 -16.13
N LEU A 277 8.99 -12.18 -15.50
CA LEU A 277 8.74 -12.50 -14.11
C LEU A 277 8.30 -13.97 -13.93
N PRO A 278 8.58 -14.57 -12.76
CA PRO A 278 7.93 -15.81 -12.37
C PRO A 278 6.41 -15.70 -12.34
N ALA A 279 5.73 -16.84 -12.42
CA ALA A 279 4.27 -16.90 -12.56
C ALA A 279 3.53 -16.32 -11.32
N GLY A 280 2.54 -15.48 -11.59
CA GLY A 280 1.62 -14.95 -10.60
C GLY A 280 2.17 -13.86 -9.71
N PRO A 281 2.70 -12.72 -10.24
CA PRO A 281 3.01 -11.56 -9.41
C PRO A 281 1.76 -11.12 -8.67
N ASP A 282 1.87 -10.92 -7.36
CA ASP A 282 0.70 -10.75 -6.49
C ASP A 282 0.80 -9.48 -5.65
N ASP A 283 1.47 -9.52 -4.52
CA ASP A 283 1.64 -8.36 -3.66
C ASP A 283 3.04 -7.75 -3.79
N MET A 284 3.14 -6.47 -3.47
CA MET A 284 4.36 -5.69 -3.70
C MET A 284 4.66 -4.78 -2.52
N GLU A 285 5.96 -4.60 -2.22
CA GLU A 285 6.43 -3.58 -1.29
C GLU A 285 7.67 -2.87 -1.87
N LEU A 286 7.83 -1.58 -1.59
CA LEU A 286 8.86 -0.73 -2.17
C LEU A 286 9.80 -0.20 -1.09
N THR A 287 11.13 -0.30 -1.32
CA THR A 287 12.15 0.23 -0.39
C THR A 287 12.01 1.75 -0.22
N PRO A 288 12.43 2.31 0.95
CA PRO A 288 12.26 3.73 1.25
C PRO A 288 12.86 4.67 0.21
N ASP A 289 13.94 4.25 -0.46
CA ASP A 289 14.61 5.00 -1.51
C ASP A 289 13.96 4.84 -2.90
N GLY A 290 12.88 4.04 -2.99
CA GLY A 290 12.15 3.77 -4.24
C GLY A 290 12.89 2.94 -5.26
N LYS A 291 14.05 2.33 -4.92
CA LYS A 291 14.90 1.66 -5.92
C LYS A 291 14.65 0.16 -6.06
N GLN A 292 14.09 -0.49 -5.06
CA GLN A 292 13.79 -1.92 -5.12
C GLN A 292 12.32 -2.17 -4.87
N LEU A 293 11.65 -2.81 -5.83
CA LEU A 293 10.30 -3.33 -5.69
C LEU A 293 10.40 -4.83 -5.36
N TRP A 294 9.94 -5.21 -4.19
CA TRP A 294 9.85 -6.60 -3.76
C TRP A 294 8.47 -7.14 -4.08
N VAL A 295 8.39 -8.32 -4.67
CA VAL A 295 7.16 -8.89 -5.22
C VAL A 295 7.02 -10.34 -4.82
N THR A 296 5.81 -10.76 -4.44
CA THR A 296 5.49 -12.19 -4.30
C THR A 296 5.02 -12.77 -5.63
N PHE A 297 5.39 -14.02 -5.91
CA PHE A 297 4.98 -14.77 -7.08
C PHE A 297 4.16 -15.98 -6.66
N ARG A 298 2.85 -15.77 -6.56
CA ARG A 298 1.89 -16.70 -5.95
C ARG A 298 1.93 -18.11 -6.52
N PHE A 299 2.02 -18.21 -7.85
CA PHE A 299 1.99 -19.51 -8.54
C PHE A 299 3.37 -20.15 -8.66
N ALA A 300 4.43 -19.41 -8.37
CA ALA A 300 5.81 -19.88 -8.49
C ALA A 300 6.46 -20.24 -7.15
N ARG A 301 5.80 -19.99 -5.99
CA ARG A 301 6.36 -20.21 -4.64
C ARG A 301 7.67 -19.45 -4.44
N LYS A 302 7.69 -18.18 -4.85
CA LYS A 302 8.86 -17.32 -4.84
C LYS A 302 8.50 -15.91 -4.41
N ALA A 303 9.46 -15.19 -3.87
CA ALA A 303 9.50 -13.74 -3.88
C ALA A 303 10.60 -13.27 -4.84
N GLY A 304 10.59 -12.02 -5.22
CA GLY A 304 11.64 -11.46 -6.08
C GLY A 304 11.90 -10.01 -5.81
N VAL A 305 13.06 -9.56 -6.25
CA VAL A 305 13.51 -8.17 -6.15
C VAL A 305 13.68 -7.62 -7.56
N ILE A 306 13.01 -6.52 -7.82
CA ILE A 306 13.07 -5.78 -9.08
C ILE A 306 13.84 -4.49 -8.82
N ASP A 307 14.84 -4.21 -9.64
CA ASP A 307 15.51 -2.91 -9.70
C ASP A 307 14.62 -1.94 -10.47
N VAL A 308 14.07 -0.96 -9.76
CA VAL A 308 13.08 -0.03 -10.32
C VAL A 308 13.67 0.84 -11.43
N PRO A 309 14.89 1.42 -11.31
CA PRO A 309 15.46 2.22 -12.39
C PRO A 309 15.62 1.47 -13.71
N SER A 310 15.99 0.19 -13.69
CA SER A 310 16.14 -0.62 -14.90
C SER A 310 14.89 -1.42 -15.28
N MET A 311 13.88 -1.45 -14.39
CA MET A 311 12.64 -2.25 -14.56
C MET A 311 12.95 -3.75 -14.77
N LYS A 312 13.97 -4.29 -14.09
CA LYS A 312 14.42 -5.69 -14.26
C LYS A 312 14.39 -6.47 -12.97
N LEU A 313 13.96 -7.72 -13.05
CA LEU A 313 14.11 -8.69 -11.97
C LEU A 313 15.59 -8.98 -11.74
N VAL A 314 16.09 -8.73 -10.53
CA VAL A 314 17.52 -8.90 -10.16
C VAL A 314 17.76 -10.02 -9.15
N SER A 315 16.70 -10.53 -8.53
CA SER A 315 16.82 -11.66 -7.59
C SER A 315 15.51 -12.42 -7.48
N VAL A 316 15.62 -13.72 -7.21
CA VAL A 316 14.49 -14.61 -6.94
C VAL A 316 14.80 -15.41 -5.68
N ILE A 317 13.84 -15.46 -4.76
CA ILE A 317 13.98 -16.05 -3.43
C ILE A 317 12.92 -17.13 -3.28
N PRO A 318 13.28 -18.42 -3.12
CA PRO A 318 12.32 -19.46 -2.81
C PRO A 318 11.65 -19.22 -1.45
N VAL A 319 10.32 -19.33 -1.40
CA VAL A 319 9.51 -19.19 -0.17
C VAL A 319 8.46 -20.32 -0.10
N GLY A 320 7.50 -20.24 0.81
CA GLY A 320 6.44 -21.23 0.94
C GLY A 320 5.41 -21.19 -0.19
N LYS A 321 4.34 -22.00 -0.04
CA LYS A 321 3.27 -22.13 -1.04
C LYS A 321 2.36 -20.92 -1.06
N SER A 322 1.94 -20.54 -2.28
CA SER A 322 0.99 -19.47 -2.52
C SER A 322 1.36 -18.18 -1.76
N PRO A 323 2.60 -17.66 -1.93
CA PRO A 323 2.97 -16.43 -1.24
C PRO A 323 2.06 -15.29 -1.70
N HIS A 324 1.55 -14.52 -0.72
CA HIS A 324 0.64 -13.40 -0.94
C HIS A 324 1.26 -12.12 -0.40
N GLY A 325 0.89 -11.68 0.80
CA GLY A 325 1.39 -10.45 1.39
C GLY A 325 2.91 -10.43 1.55
N ILE A 326 3.50 -9.28 1.32
CA ILE A 326 4.92 -8.98 1.59
C ILE A 326 5.02 -7.67 2.34
N PHE A 327 5.92 -7.62 3.32
CA PHE A 327 6.10 -6.43 4.14
C PHE A 327 7.54 -6.30 4.61
N PHE A 328 8.02 -5.07 4.73
CA PHE A 328 9.22 -4.68 5.46
C PHE A 328 9.09 -3.25 5.98
N HIS A 329 9.91 -2.90 6.97
CA HIS A 329 9.92 -1.56 7.56
C HIS A 329 11.37 -1.10 7.80
N PRO A 330 11.73 0.16 7.46
CA PRO A 330 10.88 1.15 6.78
C PRO A 330 10.63 0.84 5.30
N ARG A 331 9.68 1.56 4.71
CA ARG A 331 9.24 1.40 3.32
C ARG A 331 8.91 2.74 2.69
N ALA A 332 8.79 2.79 1.36
CA ALA A 332 8.36 4.00 0.66
C ALA A 332 6.92 4.39 1.07
N PRO A 333 6.59 5.68 1.07
CA PRO A 333 5.22 6.14 1.34
C PRO A 333 4.18 5.47 0.41
N TRP A 334 2.95 5.41 0.89
CA TRP A 334 1.80 4.92 0.13
C TRP A 334 1.02 6.05 -0.56
N GLU A 335 1.65 7.20 -0.76
CA GLU A 335 1.03 8.38 -1.39
C GLU A 335 1.60 8.71 -2.78
#